data_1d737541fb9bd1c623240b9aed0ccda2
#
_entry.id   1d737541fb9bd1c623240b9aed0ccda2
#
_cell.length_a   1.000
_cell.length_b   1.000
_cell.length_c   1.000
_cell.angle_alpha   90.00
_cell.angle_beta   90.00
_cell.angle_gamma   90.00
#
_symmetry.space_group_name_H-M   'P 1'
#
loop_
_entity.id
_entity.type
_entity.pdbx_description
1 polymer ?
#
loop_
_entity_poly.entity_id
_entity_poly.type
_entity_poly.pdbx_seq_one_letter_code
_entity_poly.pdbx_strand_id
1 'polypeptide(L)'
;MNRIAENNNNFDTFTPSGNGCGHNPANPRWFSPPENHKERPRILCKLSEKIRAYYHDPEAILPSLNLANGSDRKQRSERREACLQVLSCLTHYLDLVTLRVGIPWEDGSFSGIGMERIAALCGIGLRRAERAIHDLVAAGIITVHPIAKQSGFAEYSGYPAIRTISASLFKAFGLSNWLRHERDKASKRQRRQKRKEEPIGRLELVIKAAEAKEEQHNQTQTPEETKPQKTSPSQDPRSVIAHIKEIIIGKSRPP
;
A
#
# COMPACT_ATOMS: atom_id res chain seq x y z
N MET A 1 50.81 -27.85 24.48
CA MET A 1 50.63 -26.41 24.74
C MET A 1 49.37 -25.95 24.01
N ASN A 2 48.25 -26.00 24.70
CA ASN A 2 46.93 -25.59 24.16
C ASN A 2 46.71 -24.10 24.46
N ARG A 3 46.65 -23.28 23.41
CA ARG A 3 46.17 -21.91 23.56
C ARG A 3 44.67 -21.92 23.45
N ILE A 4 44.00 -21.65 24.58
CA ILE A 4 42.58 -21.39 24.68
C ILE A 4 42.36 -19.99 24.09
N ALA A 5 41.52 -19.92 23.05
CA ALA A 5 41.06 -18.66 22.48
C ALA A 5 40.09 -17.99 23.48
N GLU A 6 40.48 -16.86 24.03
CA GLU A 6 39.61 -16.00 24.82
C GLU A 6 38.54 -15.41 23.93
N ASN A 7 37.29 -15.88 24.08
CA ASN A 7 36.10 -15.24 23.56
C ASN A 7 35.87 -13.94 24.34
N ASN A 8 36.28 -12.81 23.80
CA ASN A 8 35.86 -11.51 24.25
C ASN A 8 34.38 -11.26 23.88
N ASN A 9 33.48 -11.85 24.66
CA ASN A 9 32.09 -11.39 24.70
C ASN A 9 32.06 -10.06 25.46
N ASN A 10 32.34 -8.97 24.76
CA ASN A 10 31.90 -7.65 25.18
C ASN A 10 30.36 -7.58 25.12
N PHE A 11 29.72 -8.18 26.09
CA PHE A 11 28.38 -7.74 26.50
C PHE A 11 28.56 -6.32 27.03
N ASP A 12 28.29 -5.34 26.18
CA ASP A 12 28.02 -3.98 26.64
C ASP A 12 27.05 -4.10 27.81
N THR A 13 27.56 -3.83 29.01
CA THR A 13 26.74 -3.79 30.22
C THR A 13 25.75 -2.65 30.06
N PHE A 14 24.61 -2.98 29.48
CA PHE A 14 23.43 -2.10 29.39
C PHE A 14 23.00 -1.77 30.80
N THR A 15 23.40 -0.60 31.29
CA THR A 15 22.83 -0.03 32.51
C THR A 15 21.41 0.40 32.18
N PRO A 16 20.37 -0.26 32.70
CA PRO A 16 19.00 0.11 32.41
C PRO A 16 18.64 1.40 33.13
N SER A 17 18.98 2.53 32.52
CA SER A 17 18.37 3.78 32.90
C SER A 17 16.97 3.86 32.32
N GLY A 18 15.96 3.43 33.06
CA GLY A 18 14.58 3.46 32.61
C GLY A 18 13.87 2.09 32.60
N ASN A 19 12.71 1.99 32.05
CA ASN A 19 11.72 0.90 32.15
C ASN A 19 12.11 -0.46 31.51
N GLY A 20 13.37 -0.79 31.31
CA GLY A 20 13.82 -2.09 30.77
C GLY A 20 13.40 -2.38 29.32
N CYS A 21 12.90 -1.39 28.56
CA CYS A 21 12.41 -1.56 27.19
C CYS A 21 13.48 -1.38 26.10
N GLY A 22 14.74 -1.15 26.50
CA GLY A 22 15.85 -0.93 25.56
C GLY A 22 15.78 0.41 24.82
N HIS A 23 15.00 1.39 25.29
CA HIS A 23 14.93 2.70 24.72
C HIS A 23 16.16 3.56 25.12
N ASN A 24 16.82 4.15 24.13
CA ASN A 24 17.89 5.12 24.33
C ASN A 24 17.43 6.50 23.81
N PRO A 25 17.17 7.48 24.70
CA PRO A 25 16.71 8.81 24.28
C PRO A 25 17.70 9.57 23.38
N ALA A 26 19.00 9.31 23.53
CA ALA A 26 20.04 9.95 22.72
C ALA A 26 20.17 9.29 21.32
N ASN A 27 19.77 8.03 21.20
CA ASN A 27 19.82 7.28 19.94
C ASN A 27 18.51 6.57 19.68
N PRO A 28 17.44 7.28 19.26
CA PRO A 28 16.14 6.71 18.99
C PRO A 28 16.19 5.77 17.79
N ARG A 29 15.41 4.70 17.83
CA ARG A 29 15.26 3.76 16.73
C ARG A 29 14.30 4.32 15.68
N TRP A 30 14.65 4.12 14.42
CA TRP A 30 13.84 4.57 13.30
C TRP A 30 13.36 3.39 12.45
N PHE A 31 12.21 3.56 11.84
CA PHE A 31 11.75 2.63 10.82
C PHE A 31 12.71 2.65 9.63
N SER A 32 13.16 1.48 9.19
CA SER A 32 13.91 1.26 7.96
C SER A 32 13.04 0.50 6.97
N PRO A 33 12.85 1.02 5.74
CA PRO A 33 12.11 0.31 4.72
C PRO A 33 12.80 -1.01 4.35
N PRO A 34 12.05 -2.07 3.97
CA PRO A 34 12.63 -3.27 3.40
C PRO A 34 13.41 -2.97 2.12
N GLU A 35 14.53 -3.66 1.88
CA GLU A 35 15.46 -3.42 0.76
C GLU A 35 14.79 -3.55 -0.62
N ASN A 36 13.83 -4.44 -0.76
CA ASN A 36 13.12 -4.72 -2.03
C ASN A 36 11.97 -3.75 -2.32
N HIS A 37 11.81 -2.68 -1.57
CA HIS A 37 10.73 -1.73 -1.80
C HIS A 37 11.07 -0.74 -2.92
N LYS A 38 10.06 -0.52 -3.81
CA LYS A 38 10.13 0.49 -4.86
C LYS A 38 10.41 1.88 -4.26
N GLU A 39 11.11 2.71 -5.02
CA GLU A 39 11.31 4.11 -4.66
C GLU A 39 9.98 4.81 -4.33
N ARG A 40 9.99 5.55 -3.25
CA ARG A 40 8.80 6.29 -2.80
C ARG A 40 8.86 7.74 -3.29
N PRO A 41 7.69 8.36 -3.53
CA PRO A 41 7.62 9.76 -3.89
C PRO A 41 8.39 10.65 -2.91
N ARG A 42 9.15 11.61 -3.42
CA ARG A 42 10.02 12.49 -2.61
C ARG A 42 9.30 13.19 -1.45
N ILE A 43 8.02 13.49 -1.61
CA ILE A 43 7.21 14.08 -0.53
C ILE A 43 7.10 13.14 0.69
N LEU A 44 6.99 11.83 0.48
CA LEU A 44 6.94 10.86 1.59
C LEU A 44 8.29 10.73 2.29
N CYS A 45 9.40 10.80 1.53
CA CYS A 45 10.74 10.85 2.10
C CYS A 45 10.90 12.11 2.96
N LYS A 46 10.47 13.27 2.44
CA LYS A 46 10.52 14.54 3.19
C LYS A 46 9.62 14.54 4.43
N LEU A 47 8.44 13.92 4.34
CA LEU A 47 7.58 13.73 5.50
C LEU A 47 8.27 12.87 6.57
N SER A 48 8.92 11.78 6.18
CA SER A 48 9.66 10.91 7.10
C SER A 48 10.82 11.64 7.79
N GLU A 49 11.53 12.52 7.08
CA GLU A 49 12.58 13.38 7.67
C GLU A 49 11.98 14.31 8.74
N LYS A 50 10.84 14.95 8.44
CA LYS A 50 10.17 15.85 9.39
C LYS A 50 9.60 15.10 10.59
N ILE A 51 9.10 13.88 10.41
CA ILE A 51 8.69 12.99 11.50
C ILE A 51 9.88 12.69 12.43
N ARG A 52 11.06 12.42 11.88
CA ARG A 52 12.28 12.20 12.69
C ARG A 52 12.68 13.46 13.44
N ALA A 53 12.67 14.62 12.79
CA ALA A 53 12.99 15.89 13.42
C ALA A 53 12.07 16.23 14.60
N TYR A 54 10.78 15.89 14.51
CA TYR A 54 9.80 16.06 15.58
C TYR A 54 10.18 15.34 16.88
N TYR A 55 10.96 14.27 16.84
CA TYR A 55 11.40 13.57 18.05
C TYR A 55 12.16 14.47 19.00
N HIS A 56 13.02 15.35 18.47
CA HIS A 56 13.88 16.24 19.25
C HIS A 56 13.16 17.51 19.69
N ASP A 57 12.22 18.00 18.84
CA ASP A 57 11.44 19.20 19.13
C ASP A 57 9.93 18.93 18.92
N PRO A 58 9.29 18.23 19.89
CA PRO A 58 7.91 17.79 19.74
C PRO A 58 6.88 18.93 19.85
N GLU A 59 7.21 20.06 20.44
CA GLU A 59 6.26 21.16 20.63
C GLU A 59 6.11 22.02 19.38
N ALA A 60 7.18 22.17 18.61
CA ALA A 60 7.18 23.09 17.47
C ALA A 60 6.30 22.63 16.30
N ILE A 61 6.02 21.32 16.16
CA ILE A 61 5.46 20.78 14.94
C ILE A 61 4.12 20.04 15.11
N LEU A 62 3.98 19.24 16.18
CA LEU A 62 2.78 18.41 16.44
C LEU A 62 2.40 18.42 17.92
N PRO A 63 1.89 19.51 18.45
CA PRO A 63 1.51 19.57 19.87
C PRO A 63 0.44 18.56 20.25
N SER A 64 -0.48 18.22 19.33
CA SER A 64 -1.55 17.25 19.55
C SER A 64 -1.07 15.85 19.96
N LEU A 65 0.11 15.40 19.48
CA LEU A 65 0.68 14.11 19.87
C LEU A 65 1.10 14.09 21.35
N ASN A 66 1.57 15.21 21.88
CA ASN A 66 1.87 15.34 23.32
C ASN A 66 0.60 15.25 24.18
N LEU A 67 -0.51 15.76 23.67
CA LEU A 67 -1.82 15.80 24.36
C LEU A 67 -2.64 14.52 24.16
N ALA A 68 -2.19 13.58 23.34
CA ALA A 68 -2.91 12.34 23.01
C ALA A 68 -3.29 11.48 24.23
N ASN A 69 -2.66 11.73 25.38
CA ASN A 69 -2.92 11.03 26.65
C ASN A 69 -3.87 11.78 27.61
N GLY A 70 -4.48 12.90 27.19
CA GLY A 70 -5.28 13.75 28.05
C GLY A 70 -4.49 14.41 29.18
N SER A 71 -3.18 14.59 29.02
CA SER A 71 -2.28 15.19 30.00
C SER A 71 -1.47 16.31 29.36
N ASP A 72 -1.30 17.41 30.08
CA ASP A 72 -0.49 18.56 29.66
C ASP A 72 1.02 18.27 29.63
N ARG A 73 1.43 17.08 30.06
CA ARG A 73 2.83 16.67 30.08
C ARG A 73 3.27 16.21 28.69
N LYS A 74 4.52 16.54 28.35
CA LYS A 74 5.18 15.99 27.17
C LYS A 74 5.13 14.46 27.19
N GLN A 75 4.82 13.87 26.04
CA GLN A 75 4.86 12.43 25.87
C GLN A 75 6.29 11.91 26.16
N ARG A 76 6.42 10.84 26.94
CA ARG A 76 7.72 10.23 27.23
C ARG A 76 8.45 9.87 25.93
N SER A 77 9.77 10.04 25.90
CA SER A 77 10.59 9.80 24.70
C SER A 77 10.41 8.40 24.10
N GLU A 78 10.33 7.38 24.96
CA GLU A 78 10.05 6.00 24.56
C GLU A 78 8.71 5.84 23.81
N ARG A 79 7.65 6.44 24.35
CA ARG A 79 6.31 6.37 23.76
C ARG A 79 6.26 7.16 22.46
N ARG A 80 6.90 8.32 22.44
CA ARG A 80 7.05 9.15 21.24
C ARG A 80 7.83 8.40 20.15
N GLU A 81 8.94 7.75 20.47
CA GLU A 81 9.69 6.90 19.55
C GLU A 81 8.79 5.86 18.89
N ALA A 82 8.00 5.11 19.67
CA ALA A 82 7.11 4.10 19.14
C ALA A 82 6.06 4.72 18.19
N CYS A 83 5.47 5.86 18.55
CA CYS A 83 4.50 6.58 17.69
C CYS A 83 5.15 7.01 16.36
N LEU A 84 6.38 7.53 16.40
CA LEU A 84 7.07 8.01 15.20
C LEU A 84 7.59 6.88 14.33
N GLN A 85 8.02 5.75 14.90
CA GLN A 85 8.35 4.54 14.15
C GLN A 85 7.15 4.00 13.39
N VAL A 86 6.00 3.85 14.09
CA VAL A 86 4.75 3.40 13.48
C VAL A 86 4.28 4.39 12.41
N LEU A 87 4.29 5.69 12.69
CA LEU A 87 3.90 6.72 11.73
C LEU A 87 4.80 6.71 10.49
N SER A 88 6.11 6.53 10.65
CA SER A 88 7.06 6.40 9.53
C SER A 88 6.78 5.15 8.69
N CYS A 89 6.46 4.02 9.34
CA CYS A 89 6.05 2.79 8.66
C CYS A 89 4.76 3.03 7.86
N LEU A 90 3.73 3.60 8.46
CA LEU A 90 2.47 3.91 7.78
C LEU A 90 2.68 4.88 6.60
N THR A 91 3.55 5.88 6.76
CA THR A 91 3.92 6.82 5.69
C THR A 91 4.60 6.11 4.53
N HIS A 92 5.43 5.10 4.81
CA HIS A 92 6.08 4.31 3.76
C HIS A 92 5.07 3.57 2.88
N TYR A 93 4.01 3.01 3.45
CA TYR A 93 2.96 2.28 2.74
C TYR A 93 1.76 3.15 2.34
N LEU A 94 1.91 4.47 2.35
CA LEU A 94 0.84 5.41 2.03
C LEU A 94 0.61 5.50 0.52
N ASP A 95 -0.64 5.36 0.10
CA ASP A 95 -1.09 5.77 -1.23
C ASP A 95 -1.40 7.28 -1.23
N LEU A 96 -0.73 8.04 -2.08
CA LEU A 96 -0.87 9.50 -2.14
C LEU A 96 -2.23 9.97 -2.65
N VAL A 97 -2.91 9.18 -3.48
CA VAL A 97 -4.19 9.58 -4.07
C VAL A 97 -5.30 9.52 -3.02
N THR A 98 -5.37 8.41 -2.31
CA THR A 98 -6.44 8.14 -1.33
C THR A 98 -6.06 8.47 0.11
N LEU A 99 -4.78 8.65 0.40
CA LEU A 99 -4.18 8.73 1.74
C LEU A 99 -4.44 7.48 2.60
N ARG A 100 -4.72 6.35 1.98
CA ARG A 100 -4.87 5.06 2.64
C ARG A 100 -3.51 4.38 2.79
N VAL A 101 -3.34 3.66 3.89
CA VAL A 101 -2.14 2.87 4.18
C VAL A 101 -2.39 1.42 3.85
N GLY A 102 -1.64 0.88 2.91
CA GLY A 102 -1.77 -0.52 2.48
C GLY A 102 -1.05 -0.80 1.17
N ILE A 103 -1.36 -1.95 0.63
CA ILE A 103 -0.77 -2.46 -0.61
C ILE A 103 -1.87 -2.50 -1.68
N PRO A 104 -1.73 -1.73 -2.77
CA PRO A 104 -2.61 -1.86 -3.92
C PRO A 104 -2.25 -3.13 -4.68
N TRP A 105 -3.27 -3.91 -5.08
CA TRP A 105 -3.15 -5.09 -5.92
C TRP A 105 -3.38 -4.74 -7.39
N GLU A 106 -2.95 -5.62 -8.29
CA GLU A 106 -3.09 -5.44 -9.75
C GLU A 106 -4.56 -5.41 -10.21
N ASP A 107 -5.42 -6.16 -9.52
CA ASP A 107 -6.88 -6.18 -9.74
C ASP A 107 -7.61 -4.90 -9.30
N GLY A 108 -6.88 -3.91 -8.78
CA GLY A 108 -7.42 -2.66 -8.24
C GLY A 108 -7.96 -2.77 -6.81
N SER A 109 -7.91 -3.95 -6.20
CA SER A 109 -8.22 -4.11 -4.79
C SER A 109 -7.14 -3.48 -3.90
N PHE A 110 -7.47 -3.23 -2.64
CA PHE A 110 -6.56 -2.60 -1.69
C PHE A 110 -6.57 -3.37 -0.37
N SER A 111 -5.40 -3.87 0.04
CA SER A 111 -5.23 -4.57 1.31
C SER A 111 -4.62 -3.68 2.38
N GLY A 112 -5.28 -3.59 3.54
CA GLY A 112 -4.70 -2.96 4.73
C GLY A 112 -3.54 -3.78 5.30
N ILE A 113 -2.73 -3.17 6.16
CA ILE A 113 -1.61 -3.84 6.83
C ILE A 113 -2.05 -4.23 8.24
N GLY A 114 -1.96 -5.50 8.60
CA GLY A 114 -2.27 -6.01 9.95
C GLY A 114 -1.36 -5.43 11.03
N MET A 115 -1.82 -5.42 12.30
CA MET A 115 -1.06 -4.89 13.43
C MET A 115 0.23 -5.66 13.69
N GLU A 116 0.19 -6.99 13.59
CA GLU A 116 1.37 -7.85 13.73
C GLU A 116 2.44 -7.50 12.69
N ARG A 117 2.02 -7.29 11.44
CA ARG A 117 2.94 -6.89 10.37
C ARG A 117 3.55 -5.51 10.62
N ILE A 118 2.76 -4.54 11.11
CA ILE A 118 3.26 -3.20 11.48
C ILE A 118 4.27 -3.33 12.62
N ALA A 119 3.96 -4.10 13.66
CA ALA A 119 4.84 -4.33 14.79
C ALA A 119 6.17 -4.96 14.35
N ALA A 120 6.11 -6.00 13.51
CA ALA A 120 7.28 -6.67 12.95
C ALA A 120 8.15 -5.73 12.10
N LEU A 121 7.53 -4.93 11.21
CA LEU A 121 8.22 -3.96 10.36
C LEU A 121 8.91 -2.84 11.18
N CYS A 122 8.32 -2.46 12.31
CA CYS A 122 8.90 -1.47 13.21
C CYS A 122 9.90 -2.07 14.23
N GLY A 123 10.01 -3.40 14.31
CA GLY A 123 10.86 -4.05 15.31
C GLY A 123 10.43 -3.78 16.76
N ILE A 124 9.11 -3.61 17.01
CA ILE A 124 8.53 -3.36 18.33
C ILE A 124 7.47 -4.41 18.69
N GLY A 125 7.24 -4.62 19.99
CA GLY A 125 6.20 -5.56 20.42
C GLY A 125 4.79 -5.10 20.02
N LEU A 126 3.88 -6.06 19.75
CA LEU A 126 2.51 -5.83 19.28
C LEU A 126 1.76 -4.81 20.17
N ARG A 127 1.75 -5.01 21.48
CA ARG A 127 1.08 -4.08 22.44
C ARG A 127 1.64 -2.67 22.41
N ARG A 128 2.94 -2.51 22.08
CA ARG A 128 3.56 -1.20 21.94
C ARG A 128 3.12 -0.53 20.64
N ALA A 129 3.01 -1.30 19.55
CA ALA A 129 2.48 -0.82 18.29
C ALA A 129 0.98 -0.43 18.39
N GLU A 130 0.16 -1.22 19.08
CA GLU A 130 -1.25 -0.91 19.32
C GLU A 130 -1.43 0.39 20.09
N ARG A 131 -0.66 0.59 21.17
CA ARG A 131 -0.68 1.85 21.93
C ARG A 131 -0.25 3.03 21.08
N ALA A 132 0.76 2.86 20.23
CA ALA A 132 1.20 3.92 19.32
C ALA A 132 0.11 4.27 18.29
N ILE A 133 -0.60 3.29 17.74
CA ILE A 133 -1.75 3.53 16.87
C ILE A 133 -2.87 4.28 17.62
N HIS A 134 -3.18 3.86 18.85
CA HIS A 134 -4.18 4.55 19.67
C HIS A 134 -3.82 6.03 19.88
N ASP A 135 -2.56 6.33 20.19
CA ASP A 135 -2.09 7.70 20.37
C ASP A 135 -2.19 8.53 19.09
N LEU A 136 -1.82 7.93 17.96
CA LEU A 136 -1.91 8.59 16.65
C LEU A 136 -3.37 8.86 16.24
N VAL A 137 -4.30 7.98 16.63
CA VAL A 137 -5.75 8.21 16.45
C VAL A 137 -6.24 9.32 17.37
N ALA A 138 -5.89 9.29 18.66
CA ALA A 138 -6.26 10.31 19.63
C ALA A 138 -5.73 11.70 19.24
N ALA A 139 -4.54 11.76 18.63
CA ALA A 139 -3.95 12.98 18.09
C ALA A 139 -4.59 13.43 16.76
N GLY A 140 -5.54 12.69 16.17
CA GLY A 140 -6.17 13.02 14.89
C GLY A 140 -5.22 12.92 13.68
N ILE A 141 -4.08 12.22 13.84
CA ILE A 141 -3.09 12.03 12.78
C ILE A 141 -3.52 10.93 11.82
N ILE A 142 -4.13 9.86 12.35
CA ILE A 142 -4.64 8.73 11.56
C ILE A 142 -6.09 8.43 11.93
N THR A 143 -6.79 7.80 10.99
CA THR A 143 -8.11 7.21 11.21
C THR A 143 -8.05 5.73 10.88
N VAL A 144 -8.71 4.89 11.67
CA VAL A 144 -8.76 3.43 11.48
C VAL A 144 -10.17 3.04 11.06
N HIS A 145 -10.27 2.35 9.93
CA HIS A 145 -11.52 1.85 9.38
C HIS A 145 -11.52 0.33 9.46
N PRO A 146 -12.22 -0.27 10.45
CA PRO A 146 -12.34 -1.72 10.55
C PRO A 146 -13.11 -2.27 9.35
N ILE A 147 -12.68 -3.41 8.82
CA ILE A 147 -13.35 -4.12 7.76
C ILE A 147 -13.72 -5.50 8.28
N ALA A 148 -15.01 -5.82 8.24
CA ALA A 148 -15.52 -7.15 8.49
C ALA A 148 -16.31 -7.63 7.27
N LYS A 149 -16.11 -8.87 6.85
CA LYS A 149 -16.94 -9.52 5.83
C LYS A 149 -17.71 -10.65 6.48
N GLN A 150 -19.00 -10.67 6.26
CA GLN A 150 -19.84 -11.79 6.67
C GLN A 150 -19.58 -12.96 5.72
N SER A 151 -19.09 -14.09 6.24
CA SER A 151 -18.76 -15.28 5.47
C SER A 151 -19.89 -16.30 5.43
N GLY A 152 -20.90 -16.14 6.32
CA GLY A 152 -22.03 -17.05 6.47
C GLY A 152 -23.04 -16.52 7.47
N PHE A 153 -24.05 -17.35 7.82
CA PHE A 153 -25.00 -17.00 8.87
C PHE A 153 -24.28 -17.00 10.23
N ALA A 154 -24.00 -15.81 10.77
CA ALA A 154 -23.28 -15.56 12.02
C ALA A 154 -21.75 -15.74 12.02
N GLU A 155 -21.11 -16.00 10.87
CA GLU A 155 -19.64 -16.02 10.76
C GLU A 155 -19.10 -14.72 10.18
N TYR A 156 -18.18 -14.07 10.91
CA TYR A 156 -17.51 -12.85 10.49
C TYR A 156 -16.02 -13.09 10.32
N SER A 157 -15.49 -12.82 9.14
CA SER A 157 -14.05 -12.81 8.87
C SER A 157 -13.52 -11.38 9.03
N GLY A 158 -12.60 -11.17 9.96
CA GLY A 158 -11.91 -9.89 10.14
C GLY A 158 -10.81 -9.71 9.10
N TYR A 159 -10.87 -8.63 8.34
CA TYR A 159 -9.77 -8.21 7.47
C TYR A 159 -8.90 -7.17 8.18
N PRO A 160 -7.61 -7.02 7.77
CA PRO A 160 -6.77 -5.96 8.27
C PRO A 160 -7.45 -4.60 8.07
N ALA A 161 -7.62 -3.84 9.15
CA ALA A 161 -8.25 -2.53 9.09
C ALA A 161 -7.49 -1.59 8.16
N ILE A 162 -8.21 -0.83 7.35
CA ILE A 162 -7.63 0.24 6.52
C ILE A 162 -7.37 1.45 7.40
N ARG A 163 -6.14 1.94 7.36
CA ARG A 163 -5.75 3.18 8.04
C ARG A 163 -5.61 4.29 7.03
N THR A 164 -6.03 5.48 7.41
CA THR A 164 -5.90 6.68 6.56
C THR A 164 -5.09 7.72 7.32
N ILE A 165 -4.10 8.32 6.67
CA ILE A 165 -3.33 9.44 7.24
C ILE A 165 -4.07 10.73 6.93
N SER A 166 -4.25 11.57 7.96
CA SER A 166 -4.91 12.86 7.80
C SER A 166 -4.05 13.85 6.99
N ALA A 167 -4.70 14.59 6.08
CA ALA A 167 -4.05 15.67 5.37
C ALA A 167 -3.54 16.78 6.31
N SER A 168 -4.10 16.88 7.53
CA SER A 168 -3.66 17.82 8.57
C SER A 168 -2.20 17.59 8.98
N LEU A 169 -1.71 16.33 8.94
CA LEU A 169 -0.31 16.01 9.19
C LEU A 169 0.62 16.74 8.18
N PHE A 170 0.28 16.68 6.91
CA PHE A 170 1.05 17.39 5.87
C PHE A 170 0.98 18.90 6.05
N LYS A 171 -0.18 19.42 6.51
CA LYS A 171 -0.34 20.84 6.82
C LYS A 171 0.55 21.27 7.99
N ALA A 172 0.60 20.49 9.06
CA ALA A 172 1.42 20.75 10.23
C ALA A 172 2.91 20.82 9.88
N PHE A 173 3.35 19.99 8.92
CA PHE A 173 4.73 19.99 8.43
C PHE A 173 5.01 20.95 7.26
N GLY A 174 4.04 21.78 6.86
CA GLY A 174 4.18 22.75 5.76
C GLY A 174 4.25 22.11 4.37
N LEU A 175 3.72 20.89 4.20
CA LEU A 175 3.79 20.13 2.94
C LEU A 175 2.48 20.14 2.14
N SER A 176 1.49 20.95 2.51
CA SER A 176 0.13 20.95 1.91
C SER A 176 0.14 21.21 0.40
N ASN A 177 0.88 22.20 -0.07
CA ASN A 177 0.93 22.56 -1.49
C ASN A 177 1.62 21.47 -2.31
N TRP A 178 2.69 20.90 -1.75
CA TRP A 178 3.38 19.79 -2.39
C TRP A 178 2.51 18.53 -2.44
N LEU A 179 1.77 18.22 -1.37
CA LEU A 179 0.81 17.12 -1.35
C LEU A 179 -0.25 17.28 -2.45
N ARG A 180 -0.82 18.48 -2.61
CA ARG A 180 -1.80 18.75 -3.67
C ARG A 180 -1.21 18.47 -5.05
N HIS A 181 -0.02 19.01 -5.33
CA HIS A 181 0.67 18.79 -6.60
C HIS A 181 0.94 17.30 -6.89
N GLU A 182 1.47 16.56 -5.92
CA GLU A 182 1.77 15.14 -6.09
C GLU A 182 0.51 14.27 -6.23
N ARG A 183 -0.57 14.62 -5.54
CA ARG A 183 -1.88 13.96 -5.69
C ARG A 183 -2.46 14.18 -7.09
N ASP A 184 -2.41 15.39 -7.60
CA ASP A 184 -2.88 15.70 -8.94
C ASP A 184 -2.06 14.94 -10.00
N LYS A 185 -0.75 14.87 -9.83
CA LYS A 185 0.16 14.12 -10.69
C LYS A 185 -0.12 12.62 -10.65
N ALA A 186 -0.31 12.06 -9.46
CA ALA A 186 -0.64 10.64 -9.27
C ALA A 186 -2.01 10.30 -9.86
N SER A 187 -3.03 11.13 -9.62
CA SER A 187 -4.37 10.96 -10.20
C SER A 187 -4.37 11.01 -11.73
N LYS A 188 -3.58 11.92 -12.32
CA LYS A 188 -3.41 12.00 -13.80
C LYS A 188 -2.75 10.72 -14.35
N ARG A 189 -1.75 10.16 -13.65
CA ARG A 189 -1.12 8.89 -14.04
C ARG A 189 -2.11 7.73 -13.99
N GLN A 190 -2.88 7.60 -12.91
CA GLN A 190 -3.90 6.57 -12.75
C GLN A 190 -4.97 6.65 -13.85
N ARG A 191 -5.48 7.86 -14.17
CA ARG A 191 -6.44 8.07 -15.27
C ARG A 191 -5.86 7.66 -16.62
N ARG A 192 -4.56 7.99 -16.88
CA ARG A 192 -3.90 7.59 -18.13
C ARG A 192 -3.74 6.08 -18.24
N GLN A 193 -3.42 5.41 -17.12
CA GLN A 193 -3.30 3.96 -17.09
C GLN A 193 -4.63 3.28 -17.34
N LYS A 194 -5.70 3.66 -16.64
CA LYS A 194 -7.06 3.16 -16.88
C LYS A 194 -7.50 3.34 -18.33
N ARG A 195 -7.22 4.50 -18.94
CA ARG A 195 -7.53 4.75 -20.36
C ARG A 195 -6.76 3.87 -21.34
N LYS A 196 -5.61 3.33 -20.95
CA LYS A 196 -4.84 2.37 -21.76
C LYS A 196 -5.38 0.95 -21.63
N GLU A 197 -5.86 0.59 -20.44
CA GLU A 197 -6.37 -0.75 -20.12
C GLU A 197 -7.82 -0.95 -20.63
N GLU A 198 -8.64 0.10 -20.61
CA GLU A 198 -10.05 0.07 -21.05
C GLU A 198 -10.27 -0.42 -22.50
N PRO A 199 -9.52 0.02 -23.52
CA PRO A 199 -9.69 -0.48 -24.88
C PRO A 199 -9.30 -1.95 -25.05
N ILE A 200 -8.32 -2.42 -24.27
CA ILE A 200 -7.84 -3.81 -24.32
C ILE A 200 -8.91 -4.74 -23.72
N GLY A 201 -9.44 -4.41 -22.56
CA GLY A 201 -10.51 -5.19 -21.93
C GLY A 201 -11.81 -5.21 -22.75
N ARG A 202 -12.15 -4.12 -23.45
CA ARG A 202 -13.31 -4.07 -24.35
C ARG A 202 -13.12 -4.94 -25.59
N LEU A 203 -11.92 -4.99 -26.16
CA LEU A 203 -11.55 -5.87 -27.25
C LEU A 203 -11.57 -7.34 -26.85
N GLU A 204 -11.04 -7.67 -25.68
CA GLU A 204 -11.08 -9.04 -25.13
C GLU A 204 -12.52 -9.53 -24.91
N LEU A 205 -13.41 -8.65 -24.39
CA LEU A 205 -14.82 -8.96 -24.22
C LEU A 205 -15.53 -9.19 -25.56
N VAL A 206 -15.20 -8.41 -26.60
CA VAL A 206 -15.75 -8.58 -27.95
C VAL A 206 -15.25 -9.87 -28.58
N ILE A 207 -13.98 -10.22 -28.42
CA ILE A 207 -13.38 -11.47 -28.88
C ILE A 207 -14.05 -12.67 -28.21
N LYS A 208 -14.16 -12.67 -26.87
CA LYS A 208 -14.85 -13.70 -26.10
C LYS A 208 -16.32 -13.88 -26.50
N ALA A 209 -17.01 -12.76 -26.74
CA ALA A 209 -18.41 -12.80 -27.17
C ALA A 209 -18.58 -13.35 -28.62
N ALA A 210 -17.59 -13.11 -29.49
CA ALA A 210 -17.56 -13.68 -30.84
C ALA A 210 -17.26 -15.19 -30.80
N GLU A 211 -16.28 -15.61 -30.02
CA GLU A 211 -15.93 -17.03 -29.82
C GLU A 211 -17.10 -17.84 -29.24
N ALA A 212 -17.80 -17.28 -28.22
CA ALA A 212 -18.99 -17.92 -27.65
C ALA A 212 -20.16 -18.05 -28.63
N LYS A 213 -20.30 -17.11 -29.59
CA LYS A 213 -21.32 -17.20 -30.65
C LYS A 213 -20.97 -18.25 -31.72
N GLU A 214 -19.69 -18.40 -32.04
CA GLU A 214 -19.22 -19.45 -32.97
C GLU A 214 -19.41 -20.86 -32.38
N GLU A 215 -19.15 -21.03 -31.07
CA GLU A 215 -19.39 -22.29 -30.37
C GLU A 215 -20.88 -22.67 -30.34
N GLN A 216 -21.77 -21.69 -30.14
CA GLN A 216 -23.24 -21.91 -30.20
C GLN A 216 -23.71 -22.23 -31.60
N HIS A 217 -23.13 -21.65 -32.65
CA HIS A 217 -23.50 -21.92 -34.03
C HIS A 217 -23.05 -23.31 -34.48
N ASN A 218 -21.87 -23.77 -34.04
CA ASN A 218 -21.37 -25.12 -34.34
C ASN A 218 -22.12 -26.24 -33.61
N GLN A 219 -22.79 -25.95 -32.49
CA GLN A 219 -23.61 -26.96 -31.77
C GLN A 219 -25.00 -27.13 -32.35
N THR A 220 -25.44 -26.24 -33.24
CA THR A 220 -26.80 -26.26 -33.79
C THR A 220 -26.88 -26.87 -35.22
N GLN A 221 -25.75 -27.25 -35.81
CA GLN A 221 -25.70 -27.90 -37.12
C GLN A 221 -25.57 -29.42 -37.00
N THR A 222 -26.67 -30.11 -36.80
CA THR A 222 -26.83 -31.52 -37.22
C THR A 222 -26.93 -31.55 -38.75
N PRO A 223 -26.26 -32.47 -39.46
CA PRO A 223 -26.18 -32.41 -40.91
C PRO A 223 -27.48 -32.91 -41.55
N GLU A 224 -28.21 -32.00 -42.16
CA GLU A 224 -29.22 -32.34 -43.15
C GLU A 224 -28.67 -32.05 -44.57
N GLU A 225 -28.55 -33.10 -45.38
CA GLU A 225 -28.08 -33.03 -46.76
C GLU A 225 -29.00 -32.16 -47.59
N THR A 226 -28.54 -31.11 -48.25
CA THR A 226 -29.17 -30.53 -49.45
C THR A 226 -28.16 -29.76 -50.32
N LYS A 227 -28.30 -29.90 -51.60
CA LYS A 227 -27.52 -29.58 -52.81
C LYS A 227 -27.07 -28.11 -52.93
N PRO A 228 -26.04 -27.82 -53.77
CA PRO A 228 -25.30 -26.51 -53.74
C PRO A 228 -26.06 -25.45 -54.56
N GLN A 229 -26.32 -24.31 -53.97
CA GLN A 229 -26.64 -23.08 -54.69
C GLN A 229 -25.46 -22.11 -54.55
N LYS A 230 -25.01 -21.60 -55.71
CA LYS A 230 -23.95 -20.59 -55.86
C LYS A 230 -24.42 -19.24 -55.30
N THR A 231 -23.71 -18.72 -54.31
CA THR A 231 -23.81 -17.31 -53.92
C THR A 231 -22.42 -16.74 -53.63
N SER A 232 -22.26 -15.48 -54.02
CA SER A 232 -21.11 -14.58 -54.04
C SER A 232 -20.26 -14.52 -52.74
N PRO A 233 -18.97 -14.10 -52.82
CA PRO A 233 -18.02 -14.21 -51.70
C PRO A 233 -18.36 -13.22 -50.56
N SER A 234 -18.90 -13.74 -49.49
CA SER A 234 -18.97 -13.12 -48.20
C SER A 234 -17.55 -13.19 -47.57
N GLN A 235 -17.03 -12.07 -47.14
CA GLN A 235 -15.74 -12.01 -46.47
C GLN A 235 -15.79 -12.87 -45.19
N ASP A 236 -14.94 -13.90 -45.16
CA ASP A 236 -14.85 -14.86 -44.06
C ASP A 236 -14.47 -14.12 -42.75
N PRO A 237 -15.29 -14.21 -41.68
CA PRO A 237 -15.00 -13.57 -40.39
C PRO A 237 -13.64 -13.98 -39.81
N ARG A 238 -13.10 -15.14 -40.16
CA ARG A 238 -11.79 -15.62 -39.73
C ARG A 238 -10.64 -14.77 -40.27
N SER A 239 -10.76 -14.21 -41.49
CA SER A 239 -9.73 -13.33 -42.06
C SER A 239 -9.65 -12.01 -41.34
N VAL A 240 -10.78 -11.48 -40.85
CA VAL A 240 -10.84 -10.24 -40.08
C VAL A 240 -10.22 -10.42 -38.68
N ILE A 241 -10.51 -11.55 -38.02
CA ILE A 241 -9.94 -11.88 -36.71
C ILE A 241 -8.42 -12.11 -36.80
N ALA A 242 -7.95 -12.78 -37.84
CA ALA A 242 -6.51 -12.97 -38.08
C ALA A 242 -5.80 -11.64 -38.30
N HIS A 243 -6.37 -10.73 -39.07
CA HIS A 243 -5.81 -9.42 -39.35
C HIS A 243 -5.76 -8.51 -38.10
N ILE A 244 -6.77 -8.58 -37.22
CA ILE A 244 -6.80 -7.88 -35.96
C ILE A 244 -5.73 -8.44 -34.99
N LYS A 245 -5.54 -9.76 -34.95
CA LYS A 245 -4.47 -10.38 -34.13
C LYS A 245 -3.07 -9.94 -34.57
N GLU A 246 -2.79 -9.84 -35.85
CA GLU A 246 -1.50 -9.35 -36.38
C GLU A 246 -1.23 -7.88 -36.01
N ILE A 247 -2.24 -7.03 -36.04
CA ILE A 247 -2.11 -5.61 -35.65
C ILE A 247 -1.78 -5.46 -34.17
N ILE A 248 -2.36 -6.32 -33.32
CA ILE A 248 -2.13 -6.29 -31.86
C ILE A 248 -0.72 -6.79 -31.52
N ILE A 249 -0.27 -7.88 -32.14
CA ILE A 249 1.05 -8.47 -31.91
C ILE A 249 2.17 -7.58 -32.47
N GLY A 250 1.93 -6.91 -33.60
CA GLY A 250 2.90 -5.99 -34.23
C GLY A 250 3.19 -4.71 -33.45
N LYS A 251 2.31 -4.29 -32.53
CA LYS A 251 2.50 -3.07 -31.71
C LYS A 251 3.22 -3.33 -30.37
N SER A 252 3.59 -4.56 -30.05
CA SER A 252 4.21 -4.93 -28.75
C SER A 252 5.74 -5.01 -28.79
N ARG A 253 6.41 -4.51 -29.80
CA ARG A 253 7.87 -4.41 -29.81
C ARG A 253 8.29 -2.96 -29.45
N PRO A 254 8.94 -2.73 -28.30
CA PRO A 254 9.69 -1.50 -28.04
C PRO A 254 11.03 -1.51 -28.78
N PRO A 255 11.60 -0.35 -29.04
CA PRO A 255 12.97 -0.22 -29.55
C PRO A 255 13.99 -0.63 -28.53
#